data_596732a2324eefe26daa2b1174fd8717
#
_entry.id   596732a2324eefe26daa2b1174fd8717
#
_cell.length_a   1.000
_cell.length_b   1.000
_cell.length_c   1.000
_cell.angle_alpha   90.00
_cell.angle_beta   90.00
_cell.angle_gamma   90.00
#
_symmetry.space_group_name_H-M   'P 1'
#
loop_
_entity.id
_entity.type
_entity.pdbx_description
1 polymer ?
#
loop_
_entity_poly.entity_id
_entity_poly.type
_entity_poly.pdbx_seq_one_letter_code
_entity_poly.pdbx_strand_id
1 'polypeptide(L)'
;MNCQNFFHSPELFRISEKVSGQVPFMVVAEDNGRVVAHMLATLRRRGSLIPPYLFTQGRIYGEGEYDEDINKEIVFQLMLSAITLKLKKKLCLNIEFSDISQKMFGYKHFRKEGYFPVHWMEVHNSLHSMPPSERLDEKMTERINKQIEQEVEFKQVEDYDEFRSFYRMLNRFPSLKIRRYLLPERQFWEMGQSENCRLFVTQWHGKIIGGCACIYSNNNAYLWYLASKRKSHPLLFPATATVWGAINDSYERHFRHIYFMDVGLPFKKSQYRDFILKFGGKEVSSYRWFRFTFGWLNRIMRLIYKE
;
A
#
# COMPACT_ATOMS: atom_id res chain seq x y z
N MET A 1 -24.33 2.23 3.95
CA MET A 1 -22.91 2.56 4.18
C MET A 1 -22.24 2.81 2.83
N ASN A 2 -21.76 4.03 2.57
CA ASN A 2 -20.97 4.34 1.38
C ASN A 2 -19.52 3.97 1.64
N CYS A 3 -18.99 2.97 0.94
CA CYS A 3 -17.62 2.53 1.12
C CYS A 3 -16.66 3.53 0.44
N GLN A 4 -16.01 4.38 1.24
CA GLN A 4 -15.01 5.33 0.78
C GLN A 4 -13.58 4.76 0.85
N ASN A 5 -13.41 3.67 1.62
CA ASN A 5 -12.13 3.02 1.81
C ASN A 5 -11.97 1.83 0.85
N PHE A 6 -11.24 2.05 -0.24
CA PHE A 6 -10.98 1.00 -1.23
C PHE A 6 -10.38 -0.27 -0.61
N PHE A 7 -9.53 -0.14 0.40
CA PHE A 7 -8.88 -1.29 1.04
C PHE A 7 -9.86 -2.21 1.80
N HIS A 8 -11.07 -1.72 2.09
CA HIS A 8 -12.14 -2.51 2.72
C HIS A 8 -13.35 -2.69 1.80
N SER A 9 -13.23 -2.33 0.51
CA SER A 9 -14.34 -2.36 -0.42
C SER A 9 -14.76 -3.77 -0.82
N PRO A 10 -16.05 -3.98 -1.12
CA PRO A 10 -16.53 -5.18 -1.78
C PRO A 10 -15.88 -5.43 -3.14
N GLU A 11 -15.44 -4.36 -3.82
CA GLU A 11 -14.72 -4.43 -5.08
C GLU A 11 -13.37 -5.14 -4.91
N LEU A 12 -12.53 -4.68 -3.96
CA LEU A 12 -11.24 -5.32 -3.67
C LEU A 12 -11.42 -6.77 -3.18
N PHE A 13 -12.50 -7.05 -2.43
CA PHE A 13 -12.86 -8.41 -2.05
C PHE A 13 -13.05 -9.29 -3.29
N ARG A 14 -13.91 -8.89 -4.23
CA ARG A 14 -14.19 -9.65 -5.46
C ARG A 14 -12.97 -9.84 -6.34
N ILE A 15 -12.12 -8.81 -6.47
CA ILE A 15 -10.86 -8.91 -7.20
C ILE A 15 -9.94 -9.95 -6.52
N SER A 16 -9.81 -9.87 -5.20
CA SER A 16 -8.94 -10.79 -4.43
C SER A 16 -9.43 -12.24 -4.46
N GLU A 17 -10.75 -12.47 -4.49
CA GLU A 17 -11.35 -13.80 -4.54
C GLU A 17 -11.02 -14.56 -5.84
N LYS A 18 -10.90 -13.84 -6.95
CA LYS A 18 -10.58 -14.42 -8.27
C LYS A 18 -9.11 -14.84 -8.41
N VAL A 19 -8.25 -14.47 -7.46
CA VAL A 19 -6.80 -14.67 -7.58
C VAL A 19 -6.35 -15.92 -6.88
N SER A 20 -5.68 -16.80 -7.62
CA SER A 20 -5.04 -17.98 -7.04
C SER A 20 -4.01 -17.60 -5.97
N GLY A 21 -4.05 -18.28 -4.83
CA GLY A 21 -3.15 -18.01 -3.71
C GLY A 21 -3.58 -16.87 -2.79
N GLN A 22 -4.73 -16.27 -3.02
CA GLN A 22 -5.36 -15.32 -2.10
C GLN A 22 -6.73 -15.82 -1.63
N VAL A 23 -7.06 -15.51 -0.39
CA VAL A 23 -8.40 -15.78 0.17
C VAL A 23 -8.80 -14.52 0.95
N PRO A 24 -9.73 -13.72 0.44
CA PRO A 24 -10.27 -12.58 1.16
C PRO A 24 -11.24 -13.03 2.24
N PHE A 25 -11.30 -12.30 3.33
CA PHE A 25 -12.25 -12.43 4.42
C PHE A 25 -12.81 -11.07 4.77
N MET A 26 -14.12 -10.91 4.66
CA MET A 26 -14.81 -9.72 5.15
C MET A 26 -15.43 -10.06 6.51
N VAL A 27 -15.03 -9.33 7.54
CA VAL A 27 -15.73 -9.30 8.83
C VAL A 27 -16.70 -8.15 8.80
N VAL A 28 -17.92 -8.42 9.21
CA VAL A 28 -19.03 -7.46 9.22
C VAL A 28 -19.57 -7.38 10.65
N ALA A 29 -19.77 -6.17 11.15
CA ALA A 29 -20.49 -5.90 12.37
C ALA A 29 -21.90 -5.44 12.02
N GLU A 30 -22.88 -6.06 12.63
CA GLU A 30 -24.29 -5.74 12.43
C GLU A 30 -24.92 -5.26 13.76
N ASP A 31 -25.77 -4.26 13.66
CA ASP A 31 -26.63 -3.80 14.71
C ASP A 31 -28.07 -3.73 14.19
N ASN A 32 -28.99 -4.43 14.86
CA ASN A 32 -30.40 -4.51 14.48
C ASN A 32 -30.65 -4.86 12.99
N GLY A 33 -29.83 -5.78 12.42
CA GLY A 33 -29.92 -6.22 11.03
C GLY A 33 -29.34 -5.25 10.00
N ARG A 34 -28.72 -4.15 10.47
CA ARG A 34 -28.00 -3.19 9.63
C ARG A 34 -26.50 -3.37 9.79
N VAL A 35 -25.78 -3.39 8.69
CA VAL A 35 -24.31 -3.38 8.69
C VAL A 35 -23.81 -2.01 9.14
N VAL A 36 -23.10 -1.98 10.27
CA VAL A 36 -22.58 -0.75 10.88
C VAL A 36 -21.06 -0.60 10.77
N ALA A 37 -20.35 -1.70 10.50
CA ALA A 37 -18.91 -1.66 10.20
C ALA A 37 -18.47 -2.90 9.42
N HIS A 38 -17.36 -2.78 8.70
CA HIS A 38 -16.73 -3.93 8.06
C HIS A 38 -15.21 -3.77 7.95
N MET A 39 -14.52 -4.91 7.83
CA MET A 39 -13.06 -4.99 7.71
C MET A 39 -12.68 -6.11 6.75
N LEU A 40 -11.87 -5.79 5.73
CA LEU A 40 -11.33 -6.76 4.78
C LEU A 40 -9.92 -7.20 5.20
N ALA A 41 -9.73 -8.50 5.29
CA ALA A 41 -8.41 -9.12 5.40
C ALA A 41 -8.17 -10.04 4.21
N THR A 42 -6.95 -10.08 3.72
CA THR A 42 -6.55 -11.00 2.64
C THR A 42 -5.50 -11.97 3.17
N LEU A 43 -5.81 -13.27 3.18
CA LEU A 43 -4.84 -14.32 3.41
C LEU A 43 -4.07 -14.58 2.11
N ARG A 44 -2.77 -14.36 2.13
CA ARG A 44 -1.87 -14.55 1.00
C ARG A 44 -0.98 -15.76 1.25
N ARG A 45 -0.79 -16.59 0.23
CA ARG A 45 0.12 -17.72 0.26
C ARG A 45 1.38 -17.35 -0.52
N ARG A 46 2.54 -17.50 0.12
CA ARG A 46 3.83 -17.22 -0.48
C ARG A 46 4.66 -18.51 -0.58
N GLY A 47 5.51 -18.59 -1.58
CA GLY A 47 6.37 -19.74 -1.81
C GLY A 47 5.73 -20.75 -2.74
N SER A 48 5.58 -22.00 -2.32
CA SER A 48 4.96 -23.04 -3.12
C SER A 48 3.45 -22.85 -3.25
N LEU A 49 2.92 -23.02 -4.46
CA LEU A 49 1.47 -23.13 -4.70
C LEU A 49 0.93 -24.50 -4.29
N ILE A 50 1.83 -25.49 -4.12
CA ILE A 50 1.50 -26.85 -3.69
C ILE A 50 1.68 -26.94 -2.18
N PRO A 51 0.72 -27.50 -1.43
CA PRO A 51 0.89 -27.74 0.01
C PRO A 51 2.09 -28.64 0.31
N PRO A 52 2.78 -28.46 1.44
CA PRO A 52 2.57 -27.40 2.44
C PRO A 52 3.09 -26.05 1.96
N TYR A 53 2.29 -24.99 2.16
CA TYR A 53 2.73 -23.63 1.85
C TYR A 53 3.86 -23.23 2.77
N LEU A 54 4.96 -22.71 2.21
CA LEU A 54 6.11 -22.27 2.99
C LEU A 54 5.81 -21.04 3.83
N PHE A 55 4.83 -20.22 3.41
CA PHE A 55 4.49 -18.99 4.11
C PHE A 55 3.05 -18.55 3.82
N THR A 56 2.30 -18.26 4.88
CA THR A 56 0.97 -17.68 4.82
C THR A 56 0.91 -16.39 5.61
N GLN A 57 0.40 -15.31 5.02
CA GLN A 57 0.31 -13.99 5.62
C GLN A 57 -1.13 -13.46 5.54
N GLY A 58 -1.69 -13.06 6.67
CA GLY A 58 -2.90 -12.26 6.74
C GLY A 58 -2.56 -10.78 6.64
N ARG A 59 -3.12 -10.07 5.69
CA ARG A 59 -2.86 -8.66 5.47
C ARG A 59 -4.13 -7.85 5.62
N ILE A 60 -4.07 -6.80 6.44
CA ILE A 60 -5.15 -5.84 6.64
C ILE A 60 -4.56 -4.43 6.50
N TYR A 61 -5.26 -3.55 5.78
CA TYR A 61 -4.90 -2.15 5.59
C TYR A 61 -5.92 -1.25 6.30
N GLY A 62 -5.50 -0.54 7.34
CA GLY A 62 -6.39 0.29 8.15
C GLY A 62 -7.15 -0.49 9.22
N GLU A 63 -8.04 0.22 9.87
CA GLU A 63 -8.86 -0.30 10.98
C GLU A 63 -10.24 -0.80 10.57
N GLY A 64 -10.61 -0.69 9.30
CA GLY A 64 -11.96 -0.98 8.82
C GLY A 64 -12.73 0.29 8.47
N GLU A 65 -13.99 0.12 8.12
CA GLU A 65 -14.92 1.19 7.80
C GLU A 65 -16.13 1.10 8.73
N TYR A 66 -16.65 2.27 9.13
CA TYR A 66 -17.64 2.40 10.20
C TYR A 66 -18.71 3.42 9.83
N ASP A 67 -19.94 3.20 10.26
CA ASP A 67 -20.97 4.24 10.30
C ASP A 67 -20.63 5.33 11.33
N GLU A 68 -21.19 6.54 11.17
CA GLU A 68 -20.83 7.72 11.95
C GLU A 68 -21.22 7.59 13.43
N ASP A 69 -22.34 6.93 13.72
CA ASP A 69 -23.00 6.93 15.05
C ASP A 69 -22.55 5.79 15.97
N ILE A 70 -21.44 5.10 15.67
CA ILE A 70 -21.02 3.93 16.47
C ILE A 70 -19.74 4.16 17.25
N ASN A 71 -19.60 3.44 18.37
CA ASN A 71 -18.35 3.42 19.11
C ASN A 71 -17.29 2.59 18.36
N LYS A 72 -16.46 3.28 17.59
CA LYS A 72 -15.41 2.68 16.75
C LYS A 72 -14.48 1.75 17.51
N GLU A 73 -14.07 2.09 18.74
CA GLU A 73 -13.15 1.27 19.54
C GLU A 73 -13.75 -0.08 19.93
N ILE A 74 -15.01 -0.09 20.37
CA ILE A 74 -15.70 -1.32 20.76
C ILE A 74 -15.89 -2.22 19.55
N VAL A 75 -16.40 -1.67 18.45
CA VAL A 75 -16.64 -2.44 17.23
C VAL A 75 -15.31 -2.93 16.62
N PHE A 76 -14.26 -2.09 16.64
CA PHE A 76 -12.93 -2.51 16.23
C PHE A 76 -12.42 -3.70 17.03
N GLN A 77 -12.59 -3.69 18.36
CA GLN A 77 -12.20 -4.83 19.21
C GLN A 77 -12.88 -6.13 18.75
N LEU A 78 -14.17 -6.08 18.50
CA LEU A 78 -14.94 -7.27 18.05
C LEU A 78 -14.44 -7.76 16.68
N MET A 79 -14.29 -6.86 15.71
CA MET A 79 -13.80 -7.20 14.38
C MET A 79 -12.36 -7.73 14.42
N LEU A 80 -11.47 -7.11 15.22
CA LEU A 80 -10.09 -7.57 15.41
C LEU A 80 -10.04 -8.99 15.96
N SER A 81 -10.85 -9.29 16.98
CA SER A 81 -10.94 -10.64 17.55
C SER A 81 -11.46 -11.65 16.53
N ALA A 82 -12.52 -11.31 15.82
CA ALA A 82 -13.12 -12.16 14.80
C ALA A 82 -12.17 -12.49 13.66
N ILE A 83 -11.48 -11.47 13.08
CA ILE A 83 -10.54 -11.67 11.98
C ILE A 83 -9.30 -12.44 12.44
N THR A 84 -8.80 -12.16 13.65
CA THR A 84 -7.66 -12.88 14.23
C THR A 84 -7.99 -14.36 14.41
N LEU A 85 -9.15 -14.68 14.96
CA LEU A 85 -9.61 -16.06 15.11
C LEU A 85 -9.78 -16.76 13.75
N LYS A 86 -10.38 -16.09 12.78
CA LYS A 86 -10.56 -16.62 11.41
C LYS A 86 -9.22 -16.95 10.75
N LEU A 87 -8.27 -16.03 10.79
CA LEU A 87 -6.95 -16.24 10.21
C LEU A 87 -6.16 -17.34 10.94
N LYS A 88 -6.27 -17.42 12.27
CA LYS A 88 -5.68 -18.51 13.07
C LYS A 88 -6.24 -19.87 12.66
N LYS A 89 -7.56 -20.03 12.50
CA LYS A 89 -8.21 -21.26 12.04
C LYS A 89 -7.77 -21.65 10.61
N LYS A 90 -7.32 -20.70 9.80
CA LYS A 90 -6.79 -20.93 8.45
C LYS A 90 -5.27 -21.13 8.41
N LEU A 91 -4.64 -21.39 9.56
CA LEU A 91 -3.20 -21.62 9.72
C LEU A 91 -2.34 -20.48 9.11
N CYS A 92 -2.78 -19.25 9.29
CA CYS A 92 -2.02 -18.09 8.90
C CYS A 92 -0.77 -17.97 9.78
N LEU A 93 0.42 -17.97 9.19
CA LEU A 93 1.68 -17.90 9.94
C LEU A 93 1.85 -16.57 10.67
N ASN A 94 1.59 -15.47 9.96
CA ASN A 94 1.62 -14.14 10.55
C ASN A 94 0.49 -13.25 10.03
N ILE A 95 0.03 -12.36 10.88
CA ILE A 95 -0.98 -11.35 10.58
C ILE A 95 -0.31 -9.98 10.68
N GLU A 96 -0.57 -9.12 9.71
CA GLU A 96 -0.04 -7.77 9.66
C GLU A 96 -1.17 -6.77 9.42
N PHE A 97 -1.27 -5.78 10.32
CA PHE A 97 -2.05 -4.56 10.12
C PHE A 97 -1.12 -3.39 9.82
N SER A 98 -1.46 -2.59 8.84
CA SER A 98 -0.75 -1.34 8.50
C SER A 98 -1.73 -0.23 8.16
N ASP A 99 -1.20 0.98 8.05
CA ASP A 99 -1.95 2.15 7.60
C ASP A 99 -3.16 2.46 8.51
N ILE A 100 -2.97 2.29 9.83
CA ILE A 100 -3.92 2.70 10.86
C ILE A 100 -3.95 4.24 10.90
N SER A 101 -5.13 4.82 10.87
CA SER A 101 -5.34 6.27 10.76
C SER A 101 -4.66 7.09 11.87
N GLN A 102 -4.63 6.55 13.08
CA GLN A 102 -3.98 7.15 14.23
C GLN A 102 -3.05 6.13 14.90
N LYS A 103 -1.81 6.52 15.15
CA LYS A 103 -0.76 5.65 15.70
C LYS A 103 -1.19 4.83 16.93
N MET A 104 -1.99 5.43 17.80
CA MET A 104 -2.42 4.79 19.07
C MET A 104 -3.82 4.16 18.98
N PHE A 105 -4.50 4.25 17.84
CA PHE A 105 -5.84 3.65 17.71
C PHE A 105 -5.79 2.14 17.95
N GLY A 106 -6.71 1.67 18.77
CA GLY A 106 -6.84 0.24 19.08
C GLY A 106 -5.66 -0.38 19.84
N TYR A 107 -4.68 0.41 20.33
CA TYR A 107 -3.44 -0.09 20.96
C TYR A 107 -3.71 -1.17 22.00
N LYS A 108 -4.62 -0.94 22.96
CA LYS A 108 -4.97 -1.90 24.01
C LYS A 108 -5.57 -3.19 23.44
N HIS A 109 -6.38 -3.07 22.39
CA HIS A 109 -7.06 -4.19 21.77
C HIS A 109 -6.07 -5.06 20.99
N PHE A 110 -5.16 -4.45 20.23
CA PHE A 110 -4.06 -5.17 19.57
C PHE A 110 -3.21 -5.94 20.58
N ARG A 111 -2.84 -5.30 21.69
CA ARG A 111 -2.03 -5.95 22.74
C ARG A 111 -2.75 -7.13 23.37
N LYS A 112 -4.04 -6.98 23.68
CA LYS A 112 -4.90 -8.03 24.24
C LYS A 112 -4.99 -9.25 23.31
N GLU A 113 -5.08 -9.02 21.99
CA GLU A 113 -5.10 -10.06 20.97
C GLU A 113 -3.71 -10.65 20.67
N GLY A 114 -2.66 -10.20 21.34
CA GLY A 114 -1.29 -10.72 21.24
C GLY A 114 -0.48 -10.15 20.07
N TYR A 115 -0.94 -9.05 19.48
CA TYR A 115 -0.15 -8.30 18.51
C TYR A 115 0.95 -7.49 19.21
N PHE A 116 2.02 -7.23 18.47
CA PHE A 116 3.08 -6.30 18.89
C PHE A 116 3.27 -5.24 17.80
N PRO A 117 3.51 -3.97 18.20
CA PRO A 117 3.77 -2.90 17.26
C PRO A 117 5.23 -2.93 16.81
N VAL A 118 5.43 -2.61 15.55
CA VAL A 118 6.75 -2.30 15.00
C VAL A 118 6.73 -0.85 14.55
N HIS A 119 7.67 -0.05 15.05
CA HIS A 119 7.82 1.33 14.60
C HIS A 119 8.05 1.36 13.10
N TRP A 120 7.24 2.12 12.39
CA TRP A 120 7.29 2.27 10.96
C TRP A 120 7.29 3.74 10.56
N MET A 121 7.92 4.05 9.44
CA MET A 121 7.86 5.39 8.87
C MET A 121 6.87 5.42 7.72
N GLU A 122 6.10 6.47 7.66
CA GLU A 122 5.28 6.85 6.53
C GLU A 122 5.78 8.19 5.99
N VAL A 123 5.66 8.40 4.70
CA VAL A 123 5.94 9.69 4.07
C VAL A 123 4.70 10.08 3.29
N HIS A 124 4.27 11.32 3.47
CA HIS A 124 3.18 11.88 2.69
C HIS A 124 3.46 13.32 2.28
N ASN A 125 2.89 13.72 1.17
CA ASN A 125 2.82 15.12 0.75
C ASN A 125 1.39 15.61 0.93
N SER A 126 1.22 16.78 1.54
CA SER A 126 -0.04 17.50 1.54
C SER A 126 -0.23 18.16 0.18
N LEU A 127 -1.36 17.90 -0.48
CA LEU A 127 -1.67 18.45 -1.80
C LEU A 127 -2.63 19.64 -1.74
N HIS A 128 -3.30 19.86 -0.60
CA HIS A 128 -4.29 20.92 -0.43
C HIS A 128 -3.73 22.23 0.15
N SER A 129 -2.54 22.23 0.71
CA SER A 129 -1.99 23.40 1.42
C SER A 129 -1.14 24.31 0.54
N MET A 130 -0.52 23.79 -0.52
CA MET A 130 0.24 24.53 -1.51
C MET A 130 0.50 23.65 -2.74
N PRO A 131 0.73 24.23 -3.93
CA PRO A 131 1.11 23.48 -5.12
C PRO A 131 2.35 22.61 -4.90
N PRO A 132 2.40 21.40 -5.44
CA PRO A 132 3.55 20.50 -5.29
C PRO A 132 4.87 21.11 -5.79
N SER A 133 4.84 21.95 -6.83
CA SER A 133 6.00 22.62 -7.39
C SER A 133 6.72 23.55 -6.41
N GLU A 134 6.00 24.19 -5.50
CA GLU A 134 6.55 25.08 -4.49
C GLU A 134 7.31 24.34 -3.36
N ARG A 135 7.19 23.01 -3.32
CA ARG A 135 7.86 22.16 -2.33
C ARG A 135 9.19 21.60 -2.81
N LEU A 136 9.49 21.75 -4.09
CA LEU A 136 10.71 21.22 -4.70
C LEU A 136 11.91 22.10 -4.39
N ASP A 137 13.06 21.45 -4.17
CA ASP A 137 14.33 22.16 -4.20
C ASP A 137 14.74 22.51 -5.66
N GLU A 138 15.67 23.46 -5.81
CA GLU A 138 16.17 23.91 -7.10
C GLU A 138 16.69 22.75 -7.97
N LYS A 139 17.43 21.84 -7.35
CA LYS A 139 18.01 20.67 -8.03
C LYS A 139 16.95 19.71 -8.54
N MET A 140 15.83 19.55 -7.82
CA MET A 140 14.73 18.70 -8.25
C MET A 140 13.95 19.39 -9.37
N THR A 141 13.74 20.68 -9.27
CA THR A 141 13.12 21.50 -10.32
C THR A 141 13.91 21.43 -11.62
N GLU A 142 15.23 21.60 -11.59
CA GLU A 142 16.10 21.42 -12.77
C GLU A 142 15.94 20.03 -13.41
N ARG A 143 15.86 18.97 -12.60
CA ARG A 143 15.71 17.61 -13.11
C ARG A 143 14.37 17.41 -13.81
N ILE A 144 13.32 17.98 -13.26
CA ILE A 144 11.97 17.90 -13.83
C ILE A 144 11.91 18.68 -15.15
N ASN A 145 12.50 19.89 -15.19
CA ASN A 145 12.57 20.69 -16.40
C ASN A 145 13.35 19.96 -17.51
N LYS A 146 14.49 19.36 -17.19
CA LYS A 146 15.23 18.52 -18.15
C LYS A 146 14.43 17.35 -18.70
N GLN A 147 13.55 16.76 -17.89
CA GLN A 147 12.68 15.67 -18.36
C GLN A 147 11.64 16.17 -19.36
N ILE A 148 11.09 17.35 -19.13
CA ILE A 148 10.14 17.98 -20.07
C ILE A 148 10.86 18.32 -21.38
N GLU A 149 12.05 18.92 -21.32
CA GLU A 149 12.88 19.21 -22.51
C GLU A 149 13.26 17.95 -23.31
N GLN A 150 13.40 16.81 -22.63
CA GLN A 150 13.75 15.53 -23.22
C GLN A 150 12.52 14.71 -23.66
N GLU A 151 11.35 15.30 -23.63
CA GLU A 151 10.09 14.65 -24.04
C GLU A 151 9.79 13.35 -23.25
N VAL A 152 10.11 13.35 -21.94
CA VAL A 152 9.72 12.26 -21.05
C VAL A 152 8.27 12.47 -20.64
N GLU A 153 7.40 11.59 -21.08
CA GLU A 153 5.97 11.67 -20.85
C GLU A 153 5.54 10.77 -19.69
N PHE A 154 4.60 11.25 -18.88
CA PHE A 154 3.88 10.47 -17.88
C PHE A 154 2.42 10.39 -18.28
N LYS A 155 1.89 9.17 -18.41
CA LYS A 155 0.51 8.96 -18.81
C LYS A 155 -0.12 7.77 -18.08
N GLN A 156 -1.46 7.72 -18.07
CA GLN A 156 -2.20 6.55 -17.62
C GLN A 156 -2.00 5.41 -18.64
N VAL A 157 -1.93 4.19 -18.14
CA VAL A 157 -1.88 2.97 -18.98
C VAL A 157 -3.18 2.87 -19.78
N GLU A 158 -3.06 2.75 -21.08
CA GLU A 158 -4.19 2.69 -22.02
C GLU A 158 -4.51 1.24 -22.42
N ASP A 159 -3.47 0.42 -22.55
CA ASP A 159 -3.62 -0.95 -23.03
C ASP A 159 -2.86 -1.99 -22.18
N TYR A 160 -3.13 -3.25 -22.48
CA TYR A 160 -2.51 -4.37 -21.75
C TYR A 160 -1.01 -4.52 -22.01
N ASP A 161 -0.48 -4.11 -23.17
CA ASP A 161 0.95 -4.23 -23.50
C ASP A 161 1.78 -3.20 -22.74
N GLU A 162 1.29 -1.98 -22.55
CA GLU A 162 1.88 -0.98 -21.66
C GLU A 162 1.88 -1.47 -20.21
N PHE A 163 0.74 -1.98 -19.73
CA PHE A 163 0.66 -2.60 -18.40
C PHE A 163 1.67 -3.73 -18.25
N ARG A 164 1.72 -4.64 -19.19
CA ARG A 164 2.63 -5.80 -19.17
C ARG A 164 4.09 -5.37 -19.15
N SER A 165 4.43 -4.29 -19.85
CA SER A 165 5.78 -3.71 -19.83
C SER A 165 6.12 -3.15 -18.44
N PHE A 166 5.21 -2.46 -17.79
CA PHE A 166 5.35 -2.01 -16.40
C PHE A 166 5.43 -3.20 -15.43
N TYR A 167 4.56 -4.18 -15.56
CA TYR A 167 4.55 -5.37 -14.71
C TYR A 167 5.85 -6.17 -14.81
N ARG A 168 6.43 -6.31 -16.03
CA ARG A 168 7.74 -6.91 -16.22
C ARG A 168 8.87 -6.16 -15.51
N MET A 169 8.79 -4.83 -15.45
CA MET A 169 9.74 -4.05 -14.67
C MET A 169 9.63 -4.36 -13.17
N LEU A 170 8.41 -4.41 -12.62
CA LEU A 170 8.17 -4.79 -11.22
C LEU A 170 8.73 -6.19 -10.91
N ASN A 171 8.53 -7.15 -11.80
CA ASN A 171 9.02 -8.52 -11.65
C ASN A 171 10.54 -8.66 -11.64
N ARG A 172 11.26 -7.73 -12.29
CA ARG A 172 12.73 -7.74 -12.36
C ARG A 172 13.41 -7.25 -11.08
N PHE A 173 12.69 -6.63 -10.15
CA PHE A 173 13.25 -6.18 -8.89
C PHE A 173 13.19 -7.30 -7.83
N PRO A 174 14.31 -8.00 -7.50
CA PRO A 174 14.33 -9.07 -6.51
C PRO A 174 13.86 -8.64 -5.13
N SER A 175 14.12 -7.37 -4.76
CA SER A 175 13.69 -6.79 -3.50
C SER A 175 12.17 -6.73 -3.35
N LEU A 176 11.43 -6.57 -4.45
CA LEU A 176 9.97 -6.61 -4.42
C LEU A 176 9.46 -8.04 -4.16
N LYS A 177 10.10 -9.05 -4.76
CA LYS A 177 9.71 -10.46 -4.57
C LYS A 177 9.91 -10.96 -3.13
N ILE A 178 10.95 -10.49 -2.45
CA ILE A 178 11.31 -10.96 -1.10
C ILE A 178 10.63 -10.10 -0.02
N ARG A 179 10.64 -8.79 -0.17
CA ARG A 179 10.19 -7.85 0.87
C ARG A 179 8.76 -7.39 0.70
N ARG A 180 8.28 -7.34 -0.53
CA ARG A 180 6.96 -6.86 -0.88
C ARG A 180 6.24 -7.89 -1.73
N TYR A 181 4.99 -8.17 -1.37
CA TYR A 181 4.13 -9.00 -2.18
C TYR A 181 3.77 -8.25 -3.47
N LEU A 182 4.15 -8.82 -4.62
CA LEU A 182 3.69 -8.35 -5.91
C LEU A 182 2.41 -9.11 -6.26
N LEU A 183 1.36 -8.37 -6.57
CA LEU A 183 0.10 -8.93 -7.03
C LEU A 183 0.30 -9.77 -8.30
N PRO A 184 -0.41 -10.88 -8.47
CA PRO A 184 -0.45 -11.58 -9.75
C PRO A 184 -0.87 -10.66 -10.90
N GLU A 185 -0.33 -10.88 -12.09
CA GLU A 185 -0.51 -10.02 -13.26
C GLU A 185 -1.98 -9.73 -13.56
N ARG A 186 -2.81 -10.77 -13.57
CA ARG A 186 -4.24 -10.64 -13.83
C ARG A 186 -4.96 -9.78 -12.79
N GLN A 187 -4.69 -10.00 -11.49
CA GLN A 187 -5.29 -9.21 -10.43
C GLN A 187 -4.86 -7.74 -10.52
N PHE A 188 -3.60 -7.51 -10.84
CA PHE A 188 -3.08 -6.16 -10.94
C PHE A 188 -3.73 -5.41 -12.11
N TRP A 189 -3.93 -6.10 -13.24
CA TRP A 189 -4.67 -5.55 -14.37
C TRP A 189 -6.13 -5.27 -14.02
N GLU A 190 -6.84 -6.23 -13.40
CA GLU A 190 -8.23 -6.02 -12.96
C GLU A 190 -8.36 -4.85 -11.97
N MET A 191 -7.41 -4.67 -11.07
CA MET A 191 -7.37 -3.50 -10.19
C MET A 191 -7.19 -2.19 -10.95
N GLY A 192 -6.37 -2.18 -11.98
CA GLY A 192 -6.15 -1.01 -12.83
C GLY A 192 -7.36 -0.56 -13.64
N GLN A 193 -8.41 -1.40 -13.73
CA GLN A 193 -9.69 -1.04 -14.36
C GLN A 193 -10.67 -0.37 -13.37
N SER A 194 -10.30 -0.27 -12.10
CA SER A 194 -11.09 0.38 -11.07
C SER A 194 -10.89 1.90 -11.10
N GLU A 195 -11.94 2.67 -10.83
CA GLU A 195 -11.83 4.11 -10.59
C GLU A 195 -10.96 4.47 -9.38
N ASN A 196 -10.84 3.52 -8.44
CA ASN A 196 -10.05 3.66 -7.23
C ASN A 196 -8.60 3.19 -7.37
N CYS A 197 -8.18 2.78 -8.56
CA CYS A 197 -6.80 2.38 -8.83
C CYS A 197 -6.41 2.80 -10.25
N ARG A 198 -5.32 3.52 -10.38
CA ARG A 198 -4.77 3.87 -11.69
C ARG A 198 -3.35 3.33 -11.84
N LEU A 199 -3.08 2.86 -13.04
CA LEU A 199 -1.77 2.43 -13.46
C LEU A 199 -1.19 3.49 -14.40
N PHE A 200 0.04 3.87 -14.15
CA PHE A 200 0.73 4.89 -14.94
C PHE A 200 2.04 4.35 -15.49
N VAL A 201 2.42 4.83 -16.64
CA VAL A 201 3.71 4.61 -17.26
C VAL A 201 4.42 5.92 -17.52
N THR A 202 5.74 5.87 -17.46
CA THR A 202 6.62 6.92 -17.92
C THR A 202 7.32 6.41 -19.17
N GLN A 203 7.20 7.14 -20.26
CA GLN A 203 7.75 6.75 -21.56
C GLN A 203 8.69 7.81 -22.11
N TRP A 204 9.58 7.38 -23.00
CA TRP A 204 10.50 8.19 -23.76
C TRP A 204 10.63 7.60 -25.16
N HIS A 205 10.27 8.39 -26.18
CA HIS A 205 10.22 7.93 -27.58
C HIS A 205 9.50 6.58 -27.74
N GLY A 206 8.32 6.45 -27.15
CA GLY A 206 7.51 5.23 -27.20
C GLY A 206 8.01 4.05 -26.36
N LYS A 207 9.16 4.20 -25.65
CA LYS A 207 9.69 3.15 -24.77
C LYS A 207 9.31 3.40 -23.33
N ILE A 208 8.68 2.44 -22.67
CA ILE A 208 8.36 2.51 -21.25
C ILE A 208 9.64 2.36 -20.42
N ILE A 209 9.97 3.41 -19.68
CA ILE A 209 11.16 3.53 -18.82
C ILE A 209 10.85 3.60 -17.34
N GLY A 210 9.59 3.84 -16.95
CA GLY A 210 9.11 3.87 -15.59
C GLY A 210 7.62 3.55 -15.51
N GLY A 211 7.09 3.46 -14.31
CA GLY A 211 5.67 3.32 -14.06
C GLY A 211 5.35 3.15 -12.58
N CYS A 212 4.11 3.42 -12.23
CA CYS A 212 3.60 3.27 -10.88
C CYS A 212 2.14 2.83 -10.86
N ALA A 213 1.70 2.38 -9.69
CA ALA A 213 0.31 2.14 -9.40
C ALA A 213 -0.11 3.02 -8.22
N CYS A 214 -1.16 3.78 -8.40
CA CYS A 214 -1.78 4.61 -7.37
C CYS A 214 -3.14 4.03 -7.00
N ILE A 215 -3.42 3.98 -5.68
CA ILE A 215 -4.72 3.65 -5.13
C ILE A 215 -5.31 4.93 -4.55
N TYR A 216 -6.60 5.09 -4.71
CA TYR A 216 -7.34 6.22 -4.17
C TYR A 216 -8.34 5.73 -3.12
N SER A 217 -8.27 6.31 -1.93
CA SER A 217 -9.08 5.89 -0.80
C SER A 217 -9.24 7.03 0.19
N ASN A 218 -10.43 7.27 0.72
CA ASN A 218 -10.71 8.31 1.72
C ASN A 218 -10.17 9.70 1.33
N ASN A 219 -10.36 10.09 0.09
CA ASN A 219 -9.88 11.34 -0.48
C ASN A 219 -8.35 11.53 -0.42
N ASN A 220 -7.60 10.44 -0.41
CA ASN A 220 -6.14 10.41 -0.46
C ASN A 220 -5.66 9.50 -1.58
N ALA A 221 -4.49 9.81 -2.11
CA ALA A 221 -3.76 8.96 -3.05
C ALA A 221 -2.68 8.16 -2.32
N TYR A 222 -2.44 6.93 -2.76
CA TYR A 222 -1.42 6.03 -2.22
C TYR A 222 -0.57 5.51 -3.36
N LEU A 223 0.68 5.94 -3.45
CA LEU A 223 1.64 5.37 -4.40
C LEU A 223 2.06 3.99 -3.91
N TRP A 224 1.45 2.96 -4.48
CA TRP A 224 1.56 1.59 -4.00
C TRP A 224 2.74 0.84 -4.60
N TYR A 225 2.92 0.90 -5.92
CA TYR A 225 4.04 0.30 -6.63
C TYR A 225 4.76 1.32 -7.49
N LEU A 226 6.07 1.22 -7.52
CA LEU A 226 6.95 2.05 -8.34
C LEU A 226 8.05 1.18 -8.94
N ALA A 227 8.27 1.29 -10.24
CA ALA A 227 9.41 0.71 -10.93
C ALA A 227 9.97 1.67 -11.98
N SER A 228 11.28 1.60 -12.22
CA SER A 228 11.92 2.41 -13.26
C SER A 228 13.22 1.80 -13.75
N LYS A 229 13.57 2.06 -15.01
CA LYS A 229 14.82 1.65 -15.64
C LYS A 229 15.95 2.66 -15.41
N ARG A 230 16.13 3.14 -14.17
CA ARG A 230 17.10 4.20 -13.85
C ARG A 230 18.54 3.87 -14.26
N LYS A 231 18.94 2.59 -14.22
CA LYS A 231 20.30 2.18 -14.61
C LYS A 231 20.55 2.27 -16.13
N SER A 232 19.51 2.01 -16.92
CA SER A 232 19.59 2.04 -18.39
C SER A 232 19.39 3.45 -18.95
N HIS A 233 18.75 4.35 -18.18
CA HIS A 233 18.40 5.70 -18.60
C HIS A 233 18.74 6.70 -17.47
N PRO A 234 20.00 6.82 -17.05
CA PRO A 234 20.38 7.61 -15.87
C PRO A 234 20.11 9.11 -16.05
N LEU A 235 20.28 9.64 -17.27
CA LEU A 235 20.11 11.06 -17.57
C LEU A 235 18.64 11.48 -17.71
N LEU A 236 17.73 10.53 -17.95
CA LEU A 236 16.29 10.78 -18.05
C LEU A 236 15.59 10.77 -16.70
N PHE A 237 16.28 10.39 -15.62
CA PHE A 237 15.72 10.31 -14.26
C PHE A 237 14.31 9.67 -14.17
N PRO A 238 14.08 8.49 -14.75
CA PRO A 238 12.70 7.96 -14.93
C PRO A 238 11.93 7.77 -13.62
N ALA A 239 12.61 7.49 -12.50
CA ALA A 239 11.95 7.42 -11.19
C ALA A 239 11.42 8.79 -10.75
N THR A 240 12.16 9.88 -11.05
CA THR A 240 11.73 11.25 -10.73
C THR A 240 10.50 11.61 -11.55
N ALA A 241 10.52 11.36 -12.87
CA ALA A 241 9.36 11.61 -13.75
C ALA A 241 8.12 10.84 -13.28
N THR A 242 8.29 9.55 -12.92
CA THR A 242 7.16 8.72 -12.46
C THR A 242 6.56 9.23 -11.15
N VAL A 243 7.39 9.55 -10.15
CA VAL A 243 6.89 10.05 -8.86
C VAL A 243 6.28 11.43 -9.00
N TRP A 244 6.93 12.32 -9.77
CA TRP A 244 6.41 13.65 -10.03
C TRP A 244 5.09 13.65 -10.76
N GLY A 245 4.96 12.81 -11.79
CA GLY A 245 3.70 12.62 -12.52
C GLY A 245 2.57 12.12 -11.60
N ALA A 246 2.87 11.16 -10.72
CA ALA A 246 1.87 10.65 -9.76
C ALA A 246 1.45 11.72 -8.72
N ILE A 247 2.36 12.60 -8.30
CA ILE A 247 2.06 13.72 -7.39
C ILE A 247 1.15 14.72 -8.11
N ASN A 248 1.47 15.10 -9.35
CA ASN A 248 0.69 16.07 -10.13
C ASN A 248 -0.71 15.52 -10.48
N ASP A 249 -0.83 14.27 -10.96
CA ASP A 249 -2.15 13.65 -11.19
C ASP A 249 -3.01 13.67 -9.93
N SER A 250 -2.40 13.36 -8.79
CA SER A 250 -3.12 13.38 -7.51
C SER A 250 -3.52 14.80 -7.08
N TYR A 251 -2.70 15.79 -7.36
CA TYR A 251 -2.99 17.21 -7.10
C TYR A 251 -4.11 17.74 -8.00
N GLU A 252 -4.03 17.51 -9.29
CA GLU A 252 -5.03 17.94 -10.28
C GLU A 252 -6.41 17.31 -10.01
N ARG A 253 -6.42 16.10 -9.46
CA ARG A 253 -7.64 15.41 -9.01
C ARG A 253 -8.12 15.81 -7.63
N HIS A 254 -7.52 16.83 -7.00
CA HIS A 254 -7.91 17.40 -5.71
C HIS A 254 -7.87 16.44 -4.52
N PHE A 255 -6.99 15.42 -4.55
CA PHE A 255 -6.74 14.62 -3.37
C PHE A 255 -6.07 15.45 -2.28
N ARG A 256 -6.36 15.13 -1.00
CA ARG A 256 -5.78 15.86 0.14
C ARG A 256 -4.31 15.59 0.34
N HIS A 257 -3.92 14.32 0.22
CA HIS A 257 -2.54 13.87 0.41
C HIS A 257 -2.18 12.78 -0.59
N ILE A 258 -0.89 12.66 -0.88
CA ILE A 258 -0.33 11.44 -1.48
C ILE A 258 0.60 10.77 -0.46
N TYR A 259 0.32 9.51 -0.15
CA TYR A 259 1.09 8.66 0.74
C TYR A 259 2.03 7.76 -0.06
N PHE A 260 3.27 7.63 0.42
CA PHE A 260 4.26 6.74 -0.18
C PHE A 260 4.42 5.51 0.70
N MET A 261 3.95 4.38 0.20
CA MET A 261 3.92 3.15 0.99
C MET A 261 5.29 2.48 1.08
N ASP A 262 5.52 1.76 2.19
CA ASP A 262 6.71 0.94 2.42
C ASP A 262 8.05 1.68 2.43
N VAL A 263 8.08 2.89 2.96
CA VAL A 263 9.33 3.68 3.12
C VAL A 263 10.29 3.14 4.19
N GLY A 264 9.85 2.17 5.00
CA GLY A 264 10.72 1.35 5.83
C GLY A 264 10.73 1.70 7.32
N LEU A 265 11.69 1.11 8.03
CA LEU A 265 11.88 1.27 9.48
C LEU A 265 12.60 2.57 9.79
N PRO A 266 12.28 3.26 10.91
CA PRO A 266 12.88 4.56 11.26
C PRO A 266 14.40 4.47 11.46
N PHE A 267 14.87 3.39 12.08
CA PHE A 267 16.28 3.21 12.40
C PHE A 267 17.11 2.63 11.24
N LYS A 268 16.48 2.31 10.12
CA LYS A 268 17.16 1.75 8.95
C LYS A 268 17.24 2.77 7.83
N LYS A 269 18.46 3.04 7.34
CA LYS A 269 18.66 3.87 6.15
C LYS A 269 17.89 3.31 4.96
N SER A 270 17.10 4.13 4.31
CA SER A 270 16.27 3.77 3.16
C SER A 270 16.48 4.75 2.02
N GLN A 271 17.18 4.29 0.97
CA GLN A 271 17.38 5.10 -0.24
C GLN A 271 16.06 5.52 -0.90
N TYR A 272 15.02 4.68 -0.76
CA TYR A 272 13.69 5.00 -1.27
C TYR A 272 13.08 6.16 -0.49
N ARG A 273 13.10 6.12 0.83
CA ARG A 273 12.62 7.20 1.70
C ARG A 273 13.36 8.51 1.43
N ASP A 274 14.70 8.45 1.40
CA ASP A 274 15.54 9.64 1.11
C ASP A 274 15.23 10.22 -0.28
N PHE A 275 14.88 9.38 -1.24
CA PHE A 275 14.46 9.81 -2.57
C PHE A 275 13.10 10.50 -2.56
N ILE A 276 12.10 9.90 -1.89
CA ILE A 276 10.73 10.46 -1.83
C ILE A 276 10.69 11.79 -1.08
N LEU A 277 11.49 11.94 -0.03
CA LEU A 277 11.56 13.20 0.74
C LEU A 277 12.00 14.42 -0.10
N LYS A 278 12.71 14.20 -1.20
CA LYS A 278 13.11 15.28 -2.13
C LYS A 278 11.94 15.95 -2.85
N PHE A 279 10.76 15.35 -2.82
CA PHE A 279 9.53 15.94 -3.35
C PHE A 279 8.75 16.76 -2.30
N GLY A 280 9.39 17.11 -1.18
CA GLY A 280 8.79 17.95 -0.14
C GLY A 280 7.83 17.20 0.81
N GLY A 281 7.95 15.87 0.87
CA GLY A 281 7.17 15.05 1.80
C GLY A 281 7.60 15.21 3.26
N LYS A 282 6.69 14.87 4.18
CA LYS A 282 6.93 14.82 5.61
C LYS A 282 6.95 13.38 6.10
N GLU A 283 7.92 13.08 6.98
CA GLU A 283 7.97 11.81 7.68
C GLU A 283 7.00 11.81 8.87
N VAL A 284 6.24 10.73 8.99
CA VAL A 284 5.35 10.48 10.12
C VAL A 284 5.65 9.11 10.70
N SER A 285 5.78 9.05 12.02
CA SER A 285 5.96 7.79 12.72
C SER A 285 4.62 7.10 12.92
N SER A 286 4.51 5.88 12.46
CA SER A 286 3.32 5.03 12.63
C SER A 286 3.68 3.70 13.29
N TYR A 287 2.68 2.87 13.53
CA TYR A 287 2.86 1.48 13.92
C TYR A 287 2.33 0.55 12.84
N ARG A 288 3.11 -0.51 12.57
CA ARG A 288 2.59 -1.73 11.97
C ARG A 288 2.45 -2.80 13.03
N TRP A 289 1.30 -3.43 13.07
CA TRP A 289 1.00 -4.44 14.06
C TRP A 289 1.20 -5.83 13.49
N PHE A 290 1.97 -6.65 14.20
CA PHE A 290 2.27 -8.00 13.79
C PHE A 290 1.83 -9.00 14.87
N ARG A 291 1.40 -10.17 14.41
CA ARG A 291 1.10 -11.31 15.26
C ARG A 291 1.49 -12.59 14.55
N PHE A 292 2.29 -13.41 15.18
CA PHE A 292 2.59 -14.76 14.72
C PHE A 292 1.66 -15.76 15.42
N THR A 293 1.19 -16.78 14.66
CA THR A 293 0.26 -17.79 15.17
C THR A 293 0.92 -18.68 16.22
N PHE A 294 2.21 -19.00 16.03
CA PHE A 294 2.97 -19.76 17.02
C PHE A 294 3.45 -18.86 18.17
N GLY A 295 3.01 -19.15 19.40
CA GLY A 295 3.30 -18.30 20.57
C GLY A 295 4.79 -18.13 20.87
N TRP A 296 5.60 -19.18 20.68
CA TRP A 296 7.06 -19.09 20.85
C TRP A 296 7.70 -18.16 19.83
N LEU A 297 7.28 -18.24 18.54
CA LEU A 297 7.78 -17.36 17.49
C LEU A 297 7.35 -15.92 17.74
N ASN A 298 6.11 -15.72 18.17
CA ASN A 298 5.60 -14.39 18.52
C ASN A 298 6.44 -13.73 19.65
N ARG A 299 6.86 -14.51 20.66
CA ARG A 299 7.76 -14.04 21.74
C ARG A 299 9.13 -13.64 21.20
N ILE A 300 9.76 -14.49 20.38
CA ILE A 300 11.07 -14.19 19.78
C ILE A 300 10.99 -12.91 18.95
N MET A 301 9.99 -12.78 18.13
CA MET A 301 9.85 -11.60 17.26
C MET A 301 9.61 -10.31 18.06
N ARG A 302 8.86 -10.38 19.16
CA ARG A 302 8.71 -9.25 20.09
C ARG A 302 10.05 -8.81 20.67
N LEU A 303 10.89 -9.74 21.09
CA LEU A 303 12.25 -9.45 21.61
C LEU A 303 13.15 -8.81 20.53
N ILE A 304 13.09 -9.31 19.28
CA ILE A 304 13.87 -8.76 18.17
C ILE A 304 13.49 -7.31 17.88
N TYR A 305 12.21 -6.97 17.95
CA TYR A 305 11.71 -5.60 17.73
C TYR A 305 11.67 -4.76 19.02
N LYS A 306 12.31 -5.25 20.10
CA LYS A 306 12.49 -4.54 21.38
C LYS A 306 11.18 -4.07 22.03
N GLU A 307 10.27 -4.97 22.19
CA GLU A 307 9.05 -4.78 22.97
C GLU A 307 9.06 -5.53 24.30
#